data_651b790633a84b699a58c71521528dd6
#
_entry.id   651b790633a84b699a58c71521528dd6
#
_cell.length_a   1.000
_cell.length_b   1.000
_cell.length_c   1.000
_cell.angle_alpha   90.00
_cell.angle_beta   90.00
_cell.angle_gamma   90.00
#
_symmetry.space_group_name_H-M   'P 1'
#
loop_
_entity.id
_entity.type
_entity.pdbx_description
1 polymer ?
#
loop_
_entity_poly.entity_id
_entity_poly.type
_entity_poly.pdbx_seq_one_letter_code
_entity_poly.pdbx_strand_id
1 'polypeptide(L)'
;MQISAVLDEILNNAGSSLYDLSEYVKKLLSVMEYDTPYTANAILNLLDLKSKETLRKNYLSPAIEKGLVKMTLPDKPHSRNQRYIKI
;
A
#
# COMPACT_ATOMS: atom_id res chain seq x y z
N MET A 1 28.55 6.78 -8.55
CA MET A 1 29.55 6.67 -7.49
C MET A 1 29.41 5.35 -6.77
N GLN A 2 30.54 4.74 -6.54
CA GLN A 2 30.55 3.46 -5.84
C GLN A 2 29.96 3.57 -4.43
N ILE A 3 30.35 4.64 -3.77
CA ILE A 3 29.90 4.85 -2.39
C ILE A 3 28.38 4.99 -2.33
N SER A 4 27.81 5.72 -3.27
CA SER A 4 26.36 5.87 -3.30
C SER A 4 25.65 4.55 -3.49
N ALA A 5 26.17 3.71 -4.37
CA ALA A 5 25.57 2.41 -4.62
C ALA A 5 25.63 1.53 -3.38
N VAL A 6 26.74 1.57 -2.67
CA VAL A 6 26.88 0.80 -1.45
C VAL A 6 25.92 1.29 -0.39
N LEU A 7 25.81 2.60 -0.26
CA LEU A 7 24.85 3.18 0.69
C LEU A 7 23.43 2.77 0.39
N ASP A 8 23.07 2.76 -0.88
CA ASP A 8 21.73 2.36 -1.29
C ASP A 8 21.46 0.91 -0.91
N GLU A 9 22.46 0.05 -1.08
CA GLU A 9 22.31 -1.33 -0.68
C GLU A 9 22.12 -1.47 0.83
N ILE A 10 22.88 -0.75 1.58
CA ILE A 10 22.78 -0.79 3.03
C ILE A 10 21.43 -0.28 3.49
N LEU A 11 20.96 0.80 2.91
CA LEU A 11 19.65 1.34 3.23
C LEU A 11 18.54 0.35 2.88
N ASN A 12 18.65 -0.28 1.73
CA ASN A 12 17.67 -1.28 1.33
C ASN A 12 17.62 -2.46 2.29
N ASN A 13 18.77 -2.85 2.81
CA ASN A 13 18.83 -3.97 3.73
C ASN A 13 18.40 -3.59 5.14
N ALA A 14 18.62 -2.36 5.52
CA ALA A 14 18.39 -1.94 6.90
C ALA A 14 16.98 -1.42 7.15
N GLY A 15 16.50 -0.56 6.29
CA GLY A 15 15.17 -0.02 6.46
C GLY A 15 14.42 -0.11 5.16
N SER A 16 14.52 -1.23 4.56
CA SER A 16 14.27 -1.44 3.17
C SER A 16 12.88 -1.18 2.67
N SER A 17 11.87 -1.21 3.53
CA SER A 17 10.48 -1.16 3.04
C SER A 17 10.20 0.07 2.18
N LEU A 18 10.85 1.21 2.48
CA LEU A 18 10.64 2.41 1.70
C LEU A 18 11.22 2.31 0.30
N TYR A 19 12.29 1.54 0.15
CA TYR A 19 12.97 1.39 -1.14
C TYR A 19 12.45 0.19 -1.92
N ASP A 20 11.75 -0.70 -1.24
CA ASP A 20 11.18 -1.90 -1.86
C ASP A 20 9.75 -1.72 -2.28
N LEU A 21 9.20 -0.52 -2.10
CA LEU A 21 7.82 -0.27 -2.48
C LEU A 21 7.66 -0.32 -4.00
N SER A 22 6.69 -1.09 -4.45
CA SER A 22 6.35 -1.11 -5.86
C SER A 22 5.70 0.21 -6.23
N GLU A 23 5.67 0.51 -7.51
CA GLU A 23 4.98 1.68 -8.00
C GLU A 23 3.49 1.64 -7.64
N TYR A 24 2.94 0.44 -7.57
CA TYR A 24 1.54 0.26 -7.18
C TYR A 24 1.31 0.75 -5.76
N VAL A 25 2.16 0.33 -4.83
CA VAL A 25 2.02 0.71 -3.43
C VAL A 25 2.25 2.22 -3.26
N LYS A 26 3.26 2.75 -3.92
CA LYS A 26 3.52 4.19 -3.87
C LYS A 26 2.33 4.99 -4.35
N LYS A 27 1.71 4.55 -5.43
CA LYS A 27 0.55 5.24 -5.98
C LYS A 27 -0.64 5.15 -5.03
N LEU A 28 -0.84 3.99 -4.43
CA LEU A 28 -1.90 3.82 -3.44
C LEU A 28 -1.73 4.79 -2.29
N LEU A 29 -0.53 4.83 -1.72
CA LEU A 29 -0.28 5.70 -0.57
C LEU A 29 -0.42 7.18 -0.94
N SER A 30 -0.15 7.52 -2.17
CA SER A 30 -0.25 8.92 -2.60
C SER A 30 -1.69 9.43 -2.66
N VAL A 31 -2.66 8.53 -2.84
CA VAL A 31 -4.07 8.94 -2.91
C VAL A 31 -4.80 8.76 -1.58
N MET A 32 -4.18 8.11 -0.60
CA MET A 32 -4.78 7.92 0.72
C MET A 32 -4.23 8.95 1.70
N GLU A 33 -5.11 9.47 2.54
CA GLU A 33 -4.68 10.34 3.63
C GLU A 33 -4.55 9.50 4.90
N TYR A 34 -3.66 9.94 5.79
CA TYR A 34 -3.45 9.22 7.04
C TYR A 34 -4.71 9.21 7.89
N ASP A 35 -4.92 8.12 8.61
CA ASP A 35 -6.00 7.98 9.59
C ASP A 35 -7.39 8.19 9.02
N THR A 36 -7.53 8.05 7.71
CA THR A 36 -8.80 8.21 7.03
C THR A 36 -9.24 6.86 6.47
N PRO A 37 -10.45 6.39 6.81
CA PRO A 37 -10.92 5.10 6.29
C PRO A 37 -11.45 5.24 4.86
N TYR A 38 -11.06 4.29 4.02
CA TYR A 38 -11.48 4.24 2.62
C TYR A 38 -12.08 2.87 2.32
N THR A 39 -13.19 2.86 1.60
CA THR A 39 -13.70 1.60 1.05
C THR A 39 -12.86 1.20 -0.16
N ALA A 40 -12.94 -0.07 -0.54
CA ALA A 40 -12.26 -0.52 -1.75
C ALA A 40 -12.75 0.26 -2.97
N ASN A 41 -14.07 0.51 -3.05
CA ASN A 41 -14.61 1.27 -4.16
C ASN A 41 -14.08 2.70 -4.22
N ALA A 42 -13.94 3.33 -3.06
CA ALA A 42 -13.38 4.69 -3.00
C ALA A 42 -11.95 4.70 -3.53
N ILE A 43 -11.14 3.72 -3.14
CA ILE A 43 -9.76 3.63 -3.61
C ILE A 43 -9.71 3.34 -5.10
N LEU A 44 -10.60 2.44 -5.57
CA LEU A 44 -10.69 2.16 -7.00
C LEU A 44 -10.91 3.43 -7.81
N ASN A 45 -11.82 4.26 -7.33
CA ASN A 45 -12.13 5.51 -8.01
C ASN A 45 -10.95 6.47 -7.98
N LEU A 46 -10.28 6.56 -6.84
CA LEU A 46 -9.12 7.46 -6.70
C LEU A 46 -7.97 7.04 -7.60
N LEU A 47 -7.81 5.74 -7.80
CA LEU A 47 -6.74 5.21 -8.65
C LEU A 47 -7.18 5.02 -10.09
N ASP A 48 -8.45 5.26 -10.38
CA ASP A 48 -9.01 5.07 -11.72
C ASP A 48 -8.82 3.63 -12.18
N LEU A 49 -9.04 2.69 -11.27
CA LEU A 49 -8.95 1.26 -11.57
C LEU A 49 -10.33 0.70 -11.83
N LYS A 50 -10.37 -0.38 -12.60
CA LYS A 50 -11.64 -1.02 -12.94
C LYS A 50 -11.82 -2.38 -12.28
N SER A 51 -10.77 -2.93 -11.71
CA SER A 51 -10.80 -4.27 -11.13
C SER A 51 -10.44 -4.24 -9.66
N LYS A 52 -11.36 -4.72 -8.82
CA LYS A 52 -11.10 -4.85 -7.39
C LYS A 52 -10.02 -5.88 -7.13
N GLU A 53 -9.94 -6.90 -7.96
CA GLU A 53 -8.93 -7.92 -7.80
C GLU A 53 -7.53 -7.35 -8.00
N THR A 54 -7.37 -6.51 -9.02
CA THR A 54 -6.11 -5.82 -9.26
C THR A 54 -5.75 -4.94 -8.07
N LEU A 55 -6.73 -4.21 -7.54
CA LEU A 55 -6.52 -3.36 -6.37
C LEU A 55 -6.03 -4.18 -5.19
N ARG A 56 -6.69 -5.28 -4.87
CA ARG A 56 -6.29 -6.10 -3.73
C ARG A 56 -4.91 -6.71 -3.94
N LYS A 57 -4.69 -7.28 -5.10
CA LYS A 57 -3.49 -8.08 -5.36
C LYS A 57 -2.24 -7.22 -5.49
N ASN A 58 -2.35 -6.14 -6.24
CA ASN A 58 -1.17 -5.33 -6.58
C ASN A 58 -0.96 -4.14 -5.67
N TYR A 59 -2.01 -3.63 -5.05
CA TYR A 59 -1.94 -2.42 -4.25
C TYR A 59 -2.12 -2.68 -2.77
N LEU A 60 -3.26 -3.26 -2.38
CA LEU A 60 -3.61 -3.39 -0.97
C LEU A 60 -2.82 -4.47 -0.25
N SER A 61 -2.74 -5.67 -0.84
CA SER A 61 -2.03 -6.77 -0.17
C SER A 61 -0.59 -6.44 0.15
N PRO A 62 0.20 -5.93 -0.82
CA PRO A 62 1.58 -5.57 -0.49
C PRO A 62 1.67 -4.46 0.56
N ALA A 63 0.77 -3.48 0.51
CA ALA A 63 0.79 -2.39 1.48
C ALA A 63 0.44 -2.89 2.88
N ILE A 64 -0.50 -3.82 2.98
CA ILE A 64 -0.90 -4.40 4.26
C ILE A 64 0.23 -5.26 4.81
N GLU A 65 0.87 -6.05 3.96
CA GLU A 65 1.98 -6.90 4.38
C GLU A 65 3.16 -6.08 4.92
N LYS A 66 3.35 -4.89 4.40
CA LYS A 66 4.43 -4.02 4.85
C LYS A 66 4.02 -3.14 6.04
N GLY A 67 2.79 -3.28 6.51
CA GLY A 67 2.32 -2.51 7.65
C GLY A 67 2.06 -1.05 7.35
N LEU A 68 1.83 -0.71 6.08
CA LEU A 68 1.60 0.66 5.66
C LEU A 68 0.12 1.01 5.60
N VAL A 69 -0.71 -0.01 5.50
CA VAL A 69 -2.16 0.12 5.45
C VAL A 69 -2.74 -0.98 6.33
N LYS A 70 -3.80 -0.68 7.05
CA LYS A 70 -4.48 -1.69 7.85
C LYS A 70 -5.94 -1.80 7.45
N MET A 71 -6.49 -2.99 7.71
CA MET A 71 -7.91 -3.24 7.50
C MET A 71 -8.67 -3.00 8.78
N THR A 72 -9.84 -2.37 8.70
CA THR A 72 -10.68 -2.16 9.87
C THR A 72 -11.38 -3.44 10.30
N LEU A 73 -11.63 -4.34 9.35
CA LEU A 73 -12.26 -5.63 9.61
C LEU A 73 -11.38 -6.75 9.07
N PRO A 74 -10.24 -7.04 9.73
CA PRO A 74 -9.30 -8.02 9.19
C PRO A 74 -9.89 -9.42 9.06
N ASP A 75 -10.88 -9.76 9.89
CA ASP A 75 -11.53 -11.07 9.82
C ASP A 75 -12.52 -11.18 8.68
N LYS A 76 -12.88 -10.07 8.07
CA LYS A 76 -13.86 -10.03 6.98
C LYS A 76 -13.34 -9.20 5.83
N PRO A 77 -12.28 -9.67 5.16
CA PRO A 77 -11.60 -8.85 4.14
C PRO A 77 -12.48 -8.51 2.95
N HIS A 78 -13.51 -9.30 2.68
CA HIS A 78 -14.40 -9.07 1.54
C HIS A 78 -15.72 -8.43 1.92
N SER A 79 -15.87 -8.02 3.19
CA SER A 79 -17.09 -7.37 3.63
C SER A 79 -17.24 -6.01 2.93
N ARG A 80 -18.47 -5.65 2.60
CA ARG A 80 -18.74 -4.33 2.05
C ARG A 80 -18.45 -3.23 3.05
N ASN A 81 -18.39 -3.58 4.32
CA ASN A 81 -18.08 -2.61 5.38
C ASN A 81 -16.59 -2.50 5.65
N GLN A 82 -15.78 -3.27 4.94
CA GLN A 82 -14.33 -3.21 5.10
C GLN A 82 -13.81 -1.85 4.69
N ARG A 83 -12.93 -1.30 5.51
CA ARG A 83 -12.26 -0.04 5.21
C ARG A 83 -10.76 -0.24 5.33
N TYR A 84 -10.02 0.61 4.68
CA TYR A 84 -8.56 0.58 4.68
C TYR A 84 -8.05 1.93 5.15
N ILE A 85 -7.08 1.90 6.04
CA ILE A 85 -6.55 3.11 6.68
C ILE A 85 -5.04 3.14 6.48
N LYS A 86 -4.54 4.26 6.00
CA LYS A 86 -3.09 4.49 5.86
C LYS A 86 -2.52 4.79 7.23
N ILE A 87 -1.52 4.04 7.60
CA ILE A 87 -0.89 4.15 8.92
C ILE A 87 0.31 5.09 8.88
#